data_e9a7d49185ffe681154f12c654dd2e91
#
_entry.id   e9a7d49185ffe681154f12c654dd2e91
#
_cell.length_a   1.000
_cell.length_b   1.000
_cell.length_c   1.000
_cell.angle_alpha   90.00
_cell.angle_beta   90.00
_cell.angle_gamma   90.00
#
_symmetry.space_group_name_H-M   'P 1'
#
loop_
_entity.id
_entity.type
_entity.pdbx_description
1 polymer ?
#
loop_
_entity_poly.entity_id
_entity_poly.type
_entity_poly.pdbx_seq_one_letter_code
_entity_poly.pdbx_strand_id
1 'polypeptide(L)'
;GIVEEYIQQHPTLAQLNPGAVSIVRFYTVTAPSGTYLFAPVLTTAIEKDISNGCQDALTAMIDIRTGVVLTDAVDQNNFIDYHTHPVTGVPFPGLQLPFWAETIDMMRRAVPLASKISNIGWDVTMTADGPLIIEANTIPGFNTAQYRGYAWVTDGYGYQPLFDELNGRPFVNNDHYARVLLKLD
;
A
#
# COMPACT_ATOMS: atom_id res chain seq x y z
N GLY A 1 -21.67 -19.41 -7.12
CA GLY A 1 -20.30 -18.95 -7.38
C GLY A 1 -20.32 -17.51 -7.85
N ILE A 2 -19.22 -16.80 -7.65
CA ILE A 2 -19.01 -15.45 -8.18
C ILE A 2 -18.19 -15.62 -9.46
N VAL A 3 -18.54 -14.88 -10.51
CA VAL A 3 -17.77 -14.78 -11.75
C VAL A 3 -17.35 -13.33 -11.86
N GLU A 4 -16.04 -13.10 -11.92
CA GLU A 4 -15.45 -11.78 -12.02
C GLU A 4 -14.64 -11.67 -13.31
N GLU A 5 -14.44 -10.44 -13.79
CA GLU A 5 -13.57 -10.18 -14.92
C GLU A 5 -12.10 -10.41 -14.53
N TYR A 6 -11.34 -11.04 -15.43
CA TYR A 6 -9.91 -11.23 -15.21
C TYR A 6 -9.16 -9.90 -15.32
N ILE A 7 -8.43 -9.53 -14.26
CA ILE A 7 -7.64 -8.31 -14.22
C ILE A 7 -6.32 -8.53 -14.97
N GLN A 8 -6.14 -7.81 -16.06
CA GLN A 8 -4.86 -7.73 -16.75
C GLN A 8 -4.04 -6.57 -16.20
N GLN A 9 -3.06 -6.89 -15.34
CA GLN A 9 -2.22 -5.87 -14.72
C GLN A 9 -1.30 -5.18 -15.74
N HIS A 10 -0.89 -3.95 -15.40
CA HIS A 10 0.05 -3.16 -16.20
C HIS A 10 1.39 -3.90 -16.38
N PRO A 11 2.06 -3.80 -17.54
CA PRO A 11 3.34 -4.47 -17.80
C PRO A 11 4.42 -4.25 -16.73
N THR A 12 4.47 -3.05 -16.12
CA THR A 12 5.41 -2.76 -15.02
C THR A 12 5.17 -3.66 -13.81
N LEU A 13 3.93 -3.97 -13.45
CA LEU A 13 3.62 -4.90 -12.35
C LEU A 13 3.78 -6.35 -12.79
N ALA A 14 3.44 -6.66 -14.04
CA ALA A 14 3.60 -8.00 -14.60
C ALA A 14 5.07 -8.45 -14.66
N GLN A 15 6.04 -7.53 -14.67
CA GLN A 15 7.47 -7.87 -14.56
C GLN A 15 7.82 -8.50 -13.21
N LEU A 16 7.13 -8.11 -12.13
CA LEU A 16 7.34 -8.71 -10.81
C LEU A 16 6.78 -10.14 -10.78
N ASN A 17 5.52 -10.29 -11.17
CA ASN A 17 4.90 -11.60 -11.29
C ASN A 17 3.86 -11.58 -12.42
N PRO A 18 4.10 -12.30 -13.53
CA PRO A 18 3.15 -12.32 -14.64
C PRO A 18 1.92 -13.19 -14.37
N GLY A 19 1.98 -14.11 -13.40
CA GLY A 19 0.91 -15.07 -13.09
C GLY A 19 -0.07 -14.56 -12.02
N ALA A 20 0.32 -13.56 -11.24
CA ALA A 20 -0.52 -13.02 -10.16
C ALA A 20 -0.58 -11.50 -10.19
N VAL A 21 -1.76 -10.96 -9.90
CA VAL A 21 -1.95 -9.51 -9.81
C VAL A 21 -1.22 -8.97 -8.59
N SER A 22 -0.25 -8.09 -8.81
CA SER A 22 0.39 -7.32 -7.74
C SER A 22 -0.55 -6.20 -7.30
N ILE A 23 -0.61 -5.94 -6.01
CA ILE A 23 -1.50 -4.92 -5.43
C ILE A 23 -0.73 -3.85 -4.68
N VAL A 24 -1.32 -2.67 -4.60
CA VAL A 24 -0.93 -1.63 -3.66
C VAL A 24 -1.98 -1.57 -2.57
N ARG A 25 -1.59 -1.90 -1.35
CA ARG A 25 -2.42 -1.72 -0.17
C ARG A 25 -2.28 -0.28 0.31
N PHE A 26 -3.37 0.47 0.29
CA PHE A 26 -3.48 1.75 0.99
C PHE A 26 -4.28 1.59 2.27
N TYR A 27 -4.00 2.45 3.22
CA TYR A 27 -4.83 2.58 4.42
C TYR A 27 -5.40 3.98 4.47
N THR A 28 -6.67 4.11 4.83
CA THR A 28 -7.26 5.39 5.18
C THR A 28 -7.57 5.43 6.66
N VAL A 29 -7.28 6.57 7.27
CA VAL A 29 -7.64 6.88 8.65
C VAL A 29 -8.32 8.23 8.68
N THR A 30 -9.54 8.27 9.22
CA THR A 30 -10.27 9.51 9.47
C THR A 30 -10.05 9.92 10.90
N ALA A 31 -9.36 11.03 11.10
CA ALA A 31 -9.03 11.64 12.37
C ALA A 31 -9.72 13.01 12.50
N PRO A 32 -9.75 13.64 13.68
CA PRO A 32 -10.35 14.96 13.86
C PRO A 32 -9.79 16.05 12.96
N SER A 33 -8.51 15.95 12.59
CA SER A 33 -7.83 16.90 11.69
C SER A 33 -8.11 16.67 10.22
N GLY A 34 -8.73 15.56 9.84
CA GLY A 34 -9.07 15.22 8.45
C GLY A 34 -8.93 13.75 8.12
N THR A 35 -9.07 13.41 6.84
CA THR A 35 -8.90 12.05 6.34
C THR A 35 -7.54 11.90 5.67
N TYR A 36 -6.83 10.87 6.07
CA TYR A 36 -5.48 10.60 5.61
C TYR A 36 -5.41 9.29 4.85
N LEU A 37 -4.69 9.32 3.73
CA LEU A 37 -4.19 8.15 3.03
C LEU A 37 -2.80 7.84 3.60
N PHE A 38 -2.58 6.59 3.99
CA PHE A 38 -1.40 6.23 4.76
C PHE A 38 -0.72 4.97 4.23
N ALA A 39 0.61 4.96 4.32
CA ALA A 39 1.48 3.80 4.17
C ALA A 39 1.17 2.91 2.96
N PRO A 40 1.28 3.41 1.72
CA PRO A 40 1.10 2.54 0.57
C PRO A 40 2.20 1.47 0.52
N VAL A 41 1.77 0.22 0.36
CA VAL A 41 2.65 -0.95 0.33
C VAL A 41 2.38 -1.74 -0.94
N LEU A 42 3.42 -1.95 -1.75
CA LEU A 42 3.37 -2.90 -2.86
C LEU A 42 3.40 -4.32 -2.29
N THR A 43 2.48 -5.15 -2.74
CA THR A 43 2.46 -6.59 -2.42
C THR A 43 2.46 -7.39 -3.72
N THR A 44 3.37 -8.35 -3.82
CA THR A 44 3.47 -9.25 -4.97
C THR A 44 3.74 -10.68 -4.50
N ALA A 45 3.23 -11.67 -5.21
CA ALA A 45 3.50 -13.07 -4.90
C ALA A 45 4.87 -13.51 -5.43
N ILE A 46 5.51 -14.48 -4.78
CA ILE A 46 6.79 -15.06 -5.25
C ILE A 46 6.54 -15.96 -6.45
N GLU A 47 5.72 -17.00 -6.32
CA GLU A 47 5.52 -18.03 -7.37
C GLU A 47 4.05 -18.38 -7.63
N LYS A 48 3.10 -17.83 -6.89
CA LYS A 48 1.70 -18.23 -6.93
C LYS A 48 0.87 -17.42 -7.91
N ASP A 49 -0.23 -18.03 -8.34
CA ASP A 49 -1.24 -17.41 -9.20
C ASP A 49 -2.11 -16.38 -8.45
N ILE A 50 -1.90 -16.19 -7.15
CA ILE A 50 -2.66 -15.25 -6.31
C ILE A 50 -1.72 -14.56 -5.33
N SER A 51 -1.65 -13.24 -5.41
CA SER A 51 -0.98 -12.39 -4.41
C SER A 51 -1.87 -12.23 -3.18
N ASN A 52 -1.78 -13.18 -2.25
CA ASN A 52 -2.44 -13.04 -0.96
C ASN A 52 -1.40 -12.61 0.08
N GLY A 53 -1.60 -11.43 0.69
CA GLY A 53 -0.67 -10.85 1.66
C GLY A 53 -0.38 -11.69 2.91
N CYS A 54 -1.03 -12.84 3.05
CA CYS A 54 -0.82 -13.75 4.19
C CYS A 54 0.02 -14.99 3.87
N GLN A 55 0.38 -15.24 2.60
CA GLN A 55 1.15 -16.43 2.23
C GLN A 55 2.08 -16.13 1.03
N ASP A 56 3.39 -16.33 1.25
CA ASP A 56 4.45 -16.23 0.22
C ASP A 56 4.39 -14.93 -0.61
N ALA A 57 4.08 -13.83 0.07
CA ALA A 57 4.03 -12.52 -0.53
C ALA A 57 5.20 -11.65 -0.06
N LEU A 58 5.75 -10.91 -1.01
CA LEU A 58 6.76 -9.89 -0.79
C LEU A 58 6.08 -8.53 -0.66
N THR A 59 6.49 -7.73 0.33
CA THR A 59 5.95 -6.40 0.54
C THR A 59 7.06 -5.35 0.57
N ALA A 60 6.87 -4.26 -0.15
CA ALA A 60 7.81 -3.14 -0.21
C ALA A 60 7.08 -1.80 -0.02
N MET A 61 7.76 -0.86 0.63
CA MET A 61 7.24 0.49 0.87
C MET A 61 7.24 1.35 -0.39
N ILE A 62 6.24 2.19 -0.50
CA ILE A 62 6.11 3.16 -1.59
C ILE A 62 6.12 4.58 -1.02
N ASP A 63 6.83 5.50 -1.67
CA ASP A 63 6.68 6.93 -1.39
C ASP A 63 5.32 7.39 -1.92
N ILE A 64 4.44 7.82 -1.03
CA ILE A 64 3.06 8.20 -1.35
C ILE A 64 2.98 9.38 -2.32
N ARG A 65 4.00 10.24 -2.36
CA ARG A 65 4.04 11.43 -3.21
C ARG A 65 4.42 11.12 -4.64
N THR A 66 5.29 10.12 -4.82
CA THR A 66 5.92 9.84 -6.12
C THR A 66 5.52 8.51 -6.73
N GLY A 67 5.07 7.54 -5.91
CA GLY A 67 4.79 6.20 -6.37
C GLY A 67 6.05 5.35 -6.61
N VAL A 68 7.20 5.81 -6.11
CA VAL A 68 8.45 5.05 -6.19
C VAL A 68 8.53 4.08 -5.02
N VAL A 69 8.89 2.84 -5.30
CA VAL A 69 9.19 1.85 -4.27
C VAL A 69 10.50 2.24 -3.57
N LEU A 70 10.46 2.34 -2.23
CA LEU A 70 11.53 2.89 -1.41
C LEU A 70 12.47 1.83 -0.85
N THR A 71 11.97 0.64 -0.56
CA THR A 71 12.70 -0.37 0.21
C THR A 71 12.86 -1.65 -0.57
N ASP A 72 13.79 -2.49 -0.09
CA ASP A 72 13.75 -3.91 -0.38
C ASP A 72 12.39 -4.47 0.02
N ALA A 73 11.96 -5.55 -0.63
CA ALA A 73 10.75 -6.24 -0.25
C ALA A 73 11.02 -7.24 0.87
N VAL A 74 10.05 -7.39 1.76
CA VAL A 74 10.14 -8.34 2.89
C VAL A 74 9.19 -9.50 2.66
N ASP A 75 9.70 -10.72 2.80
CA ASP A 75 8.86 -11.88 3.01
C ASP A 75 8.28 -11.82 4.43
N GLN A 76 6.96 -11.70 4.50
CA GLN A 76 6.24 -11.52 5.78
C GLN A 76 6.32 -12.76 6.70
N ASN A 77 6.54 -13.94 6.13
CA ASN A 77 6.58 -15.19 6.91
C ASN A 77 7.97 -15.46 7.52
N ASN A 78 9.01 -15.16 6.73
CA ASN A 78 10.39 -15.52 7.10
C ASN A 78 11.22 -14.30 7.51
N PHE A 79 10.72 -13.09 7.35
CA PHE A 79 11.42 -11.82 7.62
C PHE A 79 12.74 -11.68 6.85
N ILE A 80 12.76 -12.22 5.61
CA ILE A 80 13.89 -12.13 4.70
C ILE A 80 13.68 -10.92 3.79
N ASP A 81 14.73 -10.12 3.62
CA ASP A 81 14.73 -8.98 2.71
C ASP A 81 15.20 -9.42 1.30
N TYR A 82 14.49 -8.93 0.29
CA TYR A 82 14.78 -9.17 -1.13
C TYR A 82 14.97 -7.84 -1.85
N HIS A 83 16.19 -7.55 -2.27
CA HIS A 83 16.47 -6.38 -3.12
C HIS A 83 15.84 -6.53 -4.51
N THR A 84 15.83 -7.74 -5.03
CA THR A 84 15.21 -8.11 -6.29
C THR A 84 14.19 -9.22 -6.08
N HIS A 85 13.17 -9.25 -6.91
CA HIS A 85 12.21 -10.35 -6.91
C HIS A 85 12.92 -11.69 -7.17
N PRO A 86 12.80 -12.70 -6.30
CA PRO A 86 13.65 -13.89 -6.32
C PRO A 86 13.50 -14.74 -7.60
N VAL A 87 12.36 -14.67 -8.26
CA VAL A 87 12.10 -15.42 -9.48
C VAL A 87 12.41 -14.60 -10.74
N THR A 88 11.96 -13.36 -10.78
CA THR A 88 12.06 -12.52 -12.00
C THR A 88 13.30 -11.63 -12.04
N GLY A 89 13.97 -11.43 -10.91
CA GLY A 89 15.15 -10.58 -10.80
C GLY A 89 14.87 -9.07 -10.87
N VAL A 90 13.62 -8.66 -10.93
CA VAL A 90 13.23 -7.25 -11.00
C VAL A 90 13.57 -6.55 -9.67
N PRO A 91 14.30 -5.42 -9.65
CA PRO A 91 14.62 -4.71 -8.44
C PRO A 91 13.38 -4.03 -7.85
N PHE A 92 13.25 -4.03 -6.51
CA PHE A 92 12.20 -3.32 -5.83
C PHE A 92 12.53 -1.84 -5.62
N PRO A 93 13.65 -1.45 -5.00
CA PRO A 93 13.96 -0.05 -4.79
C PRO A 93 14.12 0.70 -6.11
N GLY A 94 13.42 1.82 -6.22
CA GLY A 94 13.45 2.65 -7.42
C GLY A 94 12.42 2.25 -8.48
N LEU A 95 11.67 1.15 -8.31
CA LEU A 95 10.59 0.80 -9.21
C LEU A 95 9.51 1.89 -9.17
N GLN A 96 9.26 2.52 -10.33
CA GLN A 96 8.20 3.52 -10.49
C GLN A 96 6.88 2.83 -10.81
N LEU A 97 5.87 2.99 -9.96
CA LEU A 97 4.53 2.50 -10.24
C LEU A 97 3.86 3.38 -11.31
N PRO A 98 3.17 2.77 -12.29
CA PRO A 98 2.47 3.51 -13.34
C PRO A 98 1.22 4.20 -12.78
N PHE A 99 0.76 5.26 -13.45
CA PHE A 99 -0.50 5.96 -13.13
C PHE A 99 -0.61 6.43 -11.68
N TRP A 100 0.52 6.82 -11.05
CA TRP A 100 0.48 7.15 -9.63
C TRP A 100 -0.38 8.37 -9.31
N ALA A 101 -0.31 9.41 -10.12
CA ALA A 101 -1.12 10.61 -9.93
C ALA A 101 -2.62 10.28 -10.06
N GLU A 102 -2.97 9.49 -11.06
CA GLU A 102 -4.35 9.02 -11.31
C GLU A 102 -4.83 8.10 -10.18
N THR A 103 -3.92 7.30 -9.61
CA THR A 103 -4.21 6.46 -8.44
C THR A 103 -4.58 7.32 -7.23
N ILE A 104 -3.79 8.34 -6.93
CA ILE A 104 -4.08 9.27 -5.83
C ILE A 104 -5.40 10.02 -6.08
N ASP A 105 -5.66 10.46 -7.30
CA ASP A 105 -6.91 11.14 -7.66
C ASP A 105 -8.13 10.19 -7.58
N MET A 106 -7.96 8.93 -7.94
CA MET A 106 -8.98 7.90 -7.74
C MET A 106 -9.28 7.72 -6.25
N MET A 107 -8.25 7.63 -5.41
CA MET A 107 -8.41 7.50 -3.95
C MET A 107 -9.10 8.73 -3.35
N ARG A 108 -8.78 9.93 -3.78
CA ARG A 108 -9.48 11.17 -3.35
C ARG A 108 -10.97 11.13 -3.65
N ARG A 109 -11.39 10.50 -4.73
CA ARG A 109 -12.81 10.35 -5.08
C ARG A 109 -13.48 9.19 -4.35
N ALA A 110 -12.77 8.09 -4.14
CA ALA A 110 -13.32 6.89 -3.52
C ALA A 110 -13.49 7.01 -2.00
N VAL A 111 -12.50 7.55 -1.32
CA VAL A 111 -12.45 7.60 0.16
C VAL A 111 -13.66 8.35 0.76
N PRO A 112 -14.13 9.49 0.25
CA PRO A 112 -15.31 10.18 0.78
C PRO A 112 -16.60 9.36 0.73
N LEU A 113 -16.71 8.40 -0.19
CA LEU A 113 -17.87 7.51 -0.28
C LEU A 113 -17.99 6.57 0.93
N ALA A 114 -16.89 6.34 1.62
CA ALA A 114 -16.79 5.49 2.80
C ALA A 114 -16.50 6.29 4.10
N SER A 115 -16.82 7.57 4.13
CA SER A 115 -16.48 8.53 5.20
C SER A 115 -17.01 8.19 6.60
N LYS A 116 -17.97 7.26 6.70
CA LYS A 116 -18.51 6.78 7.99
C LYS A 116 -17.61 5.70 8.64
N ILE A 117 -16.61 5.23 7.93
CA ILE A 117 -15.70 4.17 8.39
C ILE A 117 -14.36 4.83 8.69
N SER A 118 -13.94 4.79 9.94
CA SER A 118 -12.74 5.51 10.40
C SER A 118 -11.43 4.92 9.86
N ASN A 119 -11.44 3.66 9.45
CA ASN A 119 -10.26 2.98 8.95
C ASN A 119 -10.61 1.94 7.90
N ILE A 120 -9.97 2.02 6.74
CA ILE A 120 -10.19 1.10 5.62
C ILE A 120 -8.83 0.74 5.01
N GLY A 121 -8.65 -0.54 4.67
CA GLY A 121 -7.58 -1.01 3.79
C GLY A 121 -8.12 -1.16 2.37
N TRP A 122 -7.48 -0.50 1.43
CA TRP A 122 -7.85 -0.50 0.01
C TRP A 122 -6.83 -1.31 -0.77
N ASP A 123 -7.28 -2.29 -1.53
CA ASP A 123 -6.45 -3.00 -2.48
C ASP A 123 -6.64 -2.42 -3.87
N VAL A 124 -5.56 -1.89 -4.40
CA VAL A 124 -5.52 -1.21 -5.69
C VAL A 124 -4.49 -1.90 -6.58
N THR A 125 -4.82 -2.10 -7.85
CA THR A 125 -3.84 -2.48 -8.87
C THR A 125 -3.83 -1.47 -10.00
N MET A 126 -2.81 -1.55 -10.85
CA MET A 126 -2.72 -0.77 -12.08
C MET A 126 -2.88 -1.70 -13.27
N THR A 127 -3.84 -1.36 -14.14
CA THR A 127 -4.08 -2.02 -15.43
C THR A 127 -3.46 -1.21 -16.57
N ALA A 128 -3.57 -1.69 -17.80
CA ALA A 128 -3.16 -0.91 -18.97
C ALA A 128 -3.97 0.38 -19.15
N ASP A 129 -5.21 0.40 -18.64
CA ASP A 129 -6.15 1.51 -18.77
C ASP A 129 -6.15 2.47 -17.57
N GLY A 130 -5.35 2.17 -16.54
CA GLY A 130 -5.25 2.99 -15.32
C GLY A 130 -5.42 2.20 -14.02
N PRO A 131 -5.53 2.91 -12.89
CA PRO A 131 -5.69 2.28 -11.58
C PRO A 131 -7.10 1.70 -11.39
N LEU A 132 -7.17 0.60 -10.64
CA LEU A 132 -8.41 -0.10 -10.33
C LEU A 132 -8.43 -0.47 -8.84
N ILE A 133 -9.52 -0.11 -8.14
CA ILE A 133 -9.79 -0.61 -6.79
C ILE A 133 -10.37 -2.02 -6.90
N ILE A 134 -9.70 -2.99 -6.28
CA ILE A 134 -10.16 -4.38 -6.25
C ILE A 134 -11.13 -4.58 -5.09
N GLU A 135 -10.74 -4.13 -3.89
CA GLU A 135 -11.57 -4.26 -2.69
C GLU A 135 -11.27 -3.19 -1.64
N ALA A 136 -12.21 -3.04 -0.71
CA ALA A 136 -12.08 -2.18 0.45
C ALA A 136 -12.41 -2.96 1.73
N ASN A 137 -11.44 -3.13 2.60
CA ASN A 137 -11.52 -3.91 3.83
C ASN A 137 -11.78 -3.00 5.02
N THR A 138 -12.90 -3.19 5.72
CA THR A 138 -13.27 -2.38 6.90
C THR A 138 -12.55 -2.79 8.18
N ILE A 139 -11.90 -3.95 8.17
CA ILE A 139 -11.03 -4.44 9.25
C ILE A 139 -9.68 -4.82 8.61
N PRO A 140 -8.90 -3.82 8.18
CA PRO A 140 -7.61 -4.09 7.55
C PRO A 140 -6.61 -4.63 8.58
N GLY A 141 -5.84 -5.64 8.19
CA GLY A 141 -4.66 -6.03 8.95
C GLY A 141 -3.62 -4.91 8.92
N PHE A 142 -3.10 -4.54 10.09
CA PHE A 142 -2.11 -3.45 10.21
C PHE A 142 -0.66 -3.91 10.07
N ASN A 143 -0.41 -5.20 10.12
CA ASN A 143 0.92 -5.78 10.07
C ASN A 143 1.70 -5.36 8.82
N THR A 144 1.07 -5.39 7.66
CA THR A 144 1.74 -5.06 6.39
C THR A 144 2.34 -3.65 6.38
N ALA A 145 1.63 -2.68 6.94
CA ALA A 145 2.12 -1.30 7.07
C ALA A 145 3.12 -1.10 8.22
N GLN A 146 3.35 -2.13 9.02
CA GLN A 146 4.26 -2.09 10.15
C GLN A 146 5.53 -2.92 9.95
N TYR A 147 5.67 -3.61 8.80
CA TYR A 147 6.91 -4.26 8.45
C TYR A 147 8.00 -3.23 8.15
N ARG A 148 9.25 -3.63 8.37
CA ARG A 148 10.49 -2.84 8.29
C ARG A 148 10.38 -1.53 7.51
N GLY A 149 10.68 -0.42 8.18
CA GLY A 149 10.70 0.93 7.60
C GLY A 149 9.47 1.79 7.88
N TYR A 150 8.25 1.24 7.93
CA TYR A 150 7.10 1.94 8.52
C TYR A 150 6.96 1.57 9.99
N ALA A 151 7.61 0.44 10.33
CA ALA A 151 7.53 -0.09 11.65
C ALA A 151 8.19 0.85 12.62
N TRP A 152 7.50 0.99 13.65
CA TRP A 152 8.02 1.29 14.95
C TRP A 152 8.72 2.64 15.05
N VAL A 153 7.90 3.65 15.17
CA VAL A 153 7.79 4.20 16.48
C VAL A 153 9.03 4.96 16.99
N THR A 154 10.24 4.53 16.76
CA THR A 154 11.41 5.29 17.20
C THR A 154 11.67 6.52 16.35
N ASP A 155 11.24 6.50 15.10
CA ASP A 155 11.52 7.57 14.14
C ASP A 155 10.26 8.31 13.66
N GLY A 156 9.11 8.06 14.30
CA GLY A 156 7.86 8.70 13.95
C GLY A 156 7.16 8.13 12.71
N TYR A 157 7.55 6.95 12.24
CA TYR A 157 6.82 6.19 11.23
C TYR A 157 5.75 5.32 11.89
N GLY A 158 4.71 4.99 11.16
CA GLY A 158 3.66 4.09 11.62
C GLY A 158 2.37 4.81 12.01
N TYR A 159 1.45 4.05 12.54
CA TYR A 159 0.10 4.53 12.89
C TYR A 159 0.03 5.36 14.17
N GLN A 160 1.05 5.30 15.02
CA GLN A 160 0.97 5.85 16.37
C GLN A 160 0.52 7.33 16.42
N PRO A 161 1.04 8.25 15.59
CA PRO A 161 0.57 9.63 15.62
C PRO A 161 -0.89 9.82 15.21
N LEU A 162 -1.41 9.02 14.27
CA LEU A 162 -2.81 9.04 13.90
C LEU A 162 -3.69 8.52 15.04
N PHE A 163 -3.27 7.46 15.73
CA PHE A 163 -3.95 6.96 16.92
C PHE A 163 -3.82 7.91 18.10
N ASP A 164 -2.71 8.60 18.26
CA ASP A 164 -2.54 9.62 19.29
C ASP A 164 -3.55 10.77 19.08
N GLU A 165 -3.73 11.23 17.85
CA GLU A 165 -4.73 12.22 17.53
C GLU A 165 -6.15 11.72 17.80
N LEU A 166 -6.49 10.49 17.43
CA LEU A 166 -7.78 9.87 17.75
C LEU A 166 -8.03 9.80 19.27
N ASN A 167 -6.97 9.75 20.06
CA ASN A 167 -7.00 9.77 21.53
C ASN A 167 -6.82 11.17 22.13
N GLY A 168 -6.95 12.23 21.32
CA GLY A 168 -6.89 13.62 21.76
C GLY A 168 -5.48 14.14 22.03
N ARG A 169 -4.44 13.45 21.56
CA ARG A 169 -3.06 13.94 21.60
C ARG A 169 -2.75 14.72 20.31
N PRO A 170 -1.93 15.79 20.40
CA PRO A 170 -1.62 16.56 19.21
C PRO A 170 -0.84 15.71 18.17
N PHE A 171 -1.33 15.74 16.94
CA PHE A 171 -0.64 15.14 15.80
C PHE A 171 0.56 16.01 15.43
N VAL A 172 1.73 15.39 15.42
CA VAL A 172 2.98 16.03 14.98
C VAL A 172 3.37 15.46 13.62
N ASN A 173 3.07 16.22 12.56
CA ASN A 173 3.55 15.89 11.21
C ASN A 173 5.02 16.33 11.09
N ASN A 174 5.89 15.44 10.67
CA ASN A 174 7.28 15.72 10.38
C ASN A 174 7.64 15.25 8.96
N ASP A 175 8.86 15.58 8.50
CA ASP A 175 9.32 15.27 7.14
C ASP A 175 9.29 13.77 6.82
N HIS A 176 9.44 12.91 7.81
CA HIS A 176 9.35 11.47 7.63
C HIS A 176 7.93 11.05 7.25
N TYR A 177 6.92 11.64 7.91
CA TYR A 177 5.52 11.37 7.58
C TYR A 177 5.14 11.83 6.17
N ALA A 178 5.78 12.87 5.65
CA ALA A 178 5.48 13.39 4.32
C ALA A 178 5.67 12.36 3.19
N ARG A 179 6.42 11.27 3.42
CA ARG A 179 6.60 10.19 2.44
C ARG A 179 5.57 9.07 2.56
N VAL A 180 4.89 8.97 3.68
CA VAL A 180 3.97 7.86 3.99
C VAL A 180 2.56 8.30 4.28
N LEU A 181 2.32 9.61 4.45
CA LEU A 181 1.04 10.19 4.82
C LEU A 181 0.64 11.29 3.85
N LEU A 182 -0.57 11.21 3.33
CA LEU A 182 -1.17 12.23 2.49
C LEU A 182 -2.55 12.60 3.06
N LYS A 183 -2.73 13.87 3.41
CA LYS A 183 -4.04 14.42 3.73
C LYS A 183 -4.87 14.55 2.46
N LEU A 184 -6.12 14.07 2.48
CA LEU A 184 -6.98 14.02 1.29
C LEU A 184 -7.89 15.24 1.14
N ASP A 185 -8.18 15.94 2.24
CA ASP A 185 -9.02 17.14 2.35
C ASP A 185 -8.21 18.40 2.63
#